data_fe2e739fb3c6f1e1f431e7762bb63342
#
_entry.id   fe2e739fb3c6f1e1f431e7762bb63342
#
_cell.length_a   1.000
_cell.length_b   1.000
_cell.length_c   1.000
_cell.angle_alpha   90.00
_cell.angle_beta   90.00
_cell.angle_gamma   90.00
#
_symmetry.space_group_name_H-M   'P 1'
#
loop_
_entity.id
_entity.type
_entity.pdbx_description
1 polymer ?
#
loop_
_entity_poly.entity_id
_entity_poly.type
_entity_poly.pdbx_seq_one_letter_code
_entity_poly.pdbx_strand_id
1 'polypeptide(L)'
;LKLPLADALGYVLAEELLSPIFVPPFDNSAMDGFAFNGKELDAAQDPVNLRIAGAIYAGQTHSPSIQMGECIKVMTGAMMPPNCDTVIPQEFTKSSEEGSITFAKDTVRAGDNRRLCGEDLQAGKPAIQRGRILKASDIGLAASLGIAKLEVYQRIKVAILSSGDEL
;
A
#
# COMPACT_ATOMS: atom_id res chain seq x y z
N LEU A 1 -13.08 -22.50 -17.07
CA LEU A 1 -12.92 -21.58 -18.21
C LEU A 1 -11.94 -20.49 -17.82
N LYS A 2 -11.05 -20.13 -18.74
CA LYS A 2 -10.16 -18.99 -18.58
C LYS A 2 -10.75 -17.78 -19.30
N LEU A 3 -11.24 -16.79 -18.55
CA LEU A 3 -11.92 -15.61 -19.08
C LEU A 3 -11.07 -14.34 -18.89
N PRO A 4 -11.14 -13.38 -19.82
CA PRO A 4 -10.66 -12.03 -19.58
C PRO A 4 -11.35 -11.41 -18.37
N LEU A 5 -10.68 -10.49 -17.63
CA LEU A 5 -11.27 -9.84 -16.47
C LEU A 5 -12.63 -9.20 -16.73
N ALA A 6 -12.80 -8.53 -17.89
CA ALA A 6 -14.04 -7.87 -18.26
C ALA A 6 -15.23 -8.83 -18.33
N ASP A 7 -14.99 -10.10 -18.68
CA ASP A 7 -16.00 -11.13 -18.86
C ASP A 7 -16.22 -11.98 -17.62
N ALA A 8 -15.36 -11.85 -16.60
CA ALA A 8 -15.37 -12.71 -15.41
C ALA A 8 -16.34 -12.24 -14.32
N LEU A 9 -16.92 -11.03 -14.45
CA LEU A 9 -17.85 -10.51 -13.47
C LEU A 9 -19.07 -11.42 -13.27
N GLY A 10 -19.37 -11.75 -11.99
CA GLY A 10 -20.51 -12.62 -11.64
C GLY A 10 -20.26 -14.11 -11.86
N TYR A 11 -19.06 -14.51 -12.32
CA TYR A 11 -18.64 -15.90 -12.33
C TYR A 11 -18.06 -16.31 -10.95
N VAL A 12 -17.97 -17.60 -10.73
CA VAL A 12 -17.35 -18.18 -9.53
C VAL A 12 -15.88 -18.49 -9.83
N LEU A 13 -14.96 -17.99 -9.03
CA LEU A 13 -13.52 -18.23 -9.18
C LEU A 13 -13.21 -19.71 -8.98
N ALA A 14 -12.56 -20.35 -9.95
CA ALA A 14 -12.28 -21.78 -9.95
C ALA A 14 -10.96 -22.16 -9.27
N GLU A 15 -10.02 -21.23 -9.25
CA GLU A 15 -8.70 -21.37 -8.60
C GLU A 15 -8.44 -20.17 -7.72
N GLU A 16 -7.69 -20.37 -6.65
CA GLU A 16 -7.27 -19.29 -5.77
C GLU A 16 -6.39 -18.31 -6.51
N LEU A 17 -6.71 -16.99 -6.43
CA LEU A 17 -5.88 -15.96 -7.02
C LEU A 17 -4.80 -15.57 -6.03
N LEU A 18 -3.56 -15.94 -6.33
CA LEU A 18 -2.41 -15.52 -5.54
C LEU A 18 -1.89 -14.17 -6.01
N SER A 19 -1.48 -13.31 -5.07
CA SER A 19 -0.82 -12.05 -5.41
C SER A 19 0.55 -12.34 -6.03
N PRO A 20 0.85 -11.84 -7.26
CA PRO A 20 2.18 -11.99 -7.85
C PRO A 20 3.22 -11.04 -7.25
N ILE A 21 2.78 -10.05 -6.49
CA ILE A 21 3.61 -8.96 -5.95
C ILE A 21 3.26 -8.69 -4.48
N PHE A 22 4.16 -8.02 -3.77
CA PHE A 22 3.85 -7.37 -2.50
C PHE A 22 3.05 -6.09 -2.76
N VAL A 23 2.08 -5.78 -1.87
CA VAL A 23 1.34 -4.50 -1.90
C VAL A 23 1.36 -3.90 -0.49
N PRO A 24 1.98 -2.76 -0.30
CA PRO A 24 2.84 -2.04 -1.25
C PRO A 24 4.14 -2.81 -1.55
N PRO A 25 4.83 -2.51 -2.68
CA PRO A 25 6.02 -3.27 -3.09
C PRO A 25 7.28 -2.96 -2.28
N PHE A 26 7.28 -1.92 -1.49
CA PHE A 26 8.35 -1.47 -0.58
C PHE A 26 7.76 -0.65 0.56
N ASP A 27 8.52 -0.47 1.63
CA ASP A 27 8.15 0.45 2.71
C ASP A 27 8.01 1.86 2.14
N ASN A 28 6.90 2.53 2.42
CA ASN A 28 6.63 3.86 1.91
C ASN A 28 5.97 4.77 2.95
N SER A 29 5.97 6.08 2.66
CA SER A 29 5.31 7.06 3.52
C SER A 29 3.79 7.02 3.34
N ALA A 30 3.06 6.99 4.45
CA ALA A 30 1.62 7.15 4.47
C ALA A 30 1.16 8.60 4.36
N MET A 31 2.07 9.56 4.56
CA MET A 31 1.77 10.99 4.68
C MET A 31 2.78 11.84 3.90
N ASP A 32 2.37 13.05 3.53
CA ASP A 32 3.28 14.10 3.10
C ASP A 32 3.96 14.68 4.35
N GLY A 33 5.28 14.61 4.42
CA GLY A 33 5.98 15.00 5.64
C GLY A 33 7.49 14.84 5.58
N PHE A 34 8.08 14.50 6.71
CA PHE A 34 9.53 14.35 6.85
C PHE A 34 9.85 13.00 7.50
N ALA A 35 10.60 12.18 6.78
CA ALA A 35 11.06 10.88 7.25
C ALA A 35 12.37 11.02 8.03
N PHE A 36 12.47 10.34 9.14
CA PHE A 36 13.64 10.34 10.04
C PHE A 36 13.75 9.01 10.78
N ASN A 37 14.84 8.82 11.53
CA ASN A 37 15.00 7.66 12.39
C ASN A 37 14.24 7.86 13.70
N GLY A 38 13.27 7.04 14.02
CA GLY A 38 12.44 7.18 15.23
C GLY A 38 13.22 7.13 16.54
N LYS A 39 14.43 6.57 16.55
CA LYS A 39 15.34 6.60 17.72
C LYS A 39 15.77 8.03 18.09
N GLU A 40 15.66 8.99 17.17
CA GLU A 40 15.88 10.41 17.47
C GLU A 40 14.98 10.90 18.61
N LEU A 41 13.74 10.38 18.66
CA LEU A 41 12.76 10.77 19.67
C LEU A 41 13.21 10.39 21.10
N ASP A 42 14.01 9.33 21.26
CA ASP A 42 14.46 8.88 22.58
C ASP A 42 15.41 9.89 23.23
N ALA A 43 16.35 10.43 22.43
CA ALA A 43 17.42 11.32 22.89
C ALA A 43 17.08 12.81 22.69
N ALA A 44 16.06 13.15 21.88
CA ALA A 44 15.75 14.53 21.54
C ALA A 44 15.19 15.33 22.72
N GLN A 45 15.54 16.60 22.78
CA GLN A 45 14.85 17.61 23.60
C GLN A 45 13.52 18.00 22.94
N ASP A 46 12.60 18.57 23.70
CA ASP A 46 11.37 19.13 23.19
C ASP A 46 11.51 20.66 23.06
N PRO A 47 11.28 21.26 21.88
CA PRO A 47 10.90 20.63 20.63
C PRO A 47 12.05 19.89 19.93
N VAL A 48 11.70 18.84 19.15
CA VAL A 48 12.65 18.14 18.27
C VAL A 48 13.03 19.07 17.12
N ASN A 49 14.33 19.11 16.78
CA ASN A 49 14.84 19.87 15.63
C ASN A 49 15.63 18.94 14.72
N LEU A 50 15.26 18.88 13.43
CA LEU A 50 15.93 18.04 12.43
C LEU A 50 16.27 18.88 11.19
N ARG A 51 17.50 18.70 10.67
CA ARG A 51 17.97 19.32 9.43
C ARG A 51 17.41 18.57 8.21
N ILE A 52 16.89 19.29 7.22
CA ILE A 52 16.42 18.68 5.98
C ILE A 52 17.63 18.37 5.10
N ALA A 53 17.93 17.07 4.91
CA ALA A 53 19.05 16.59 4.10
C ALA A 53 18.70 16.41 2.61
N GLY A 54 17.40 16.42 2.26
CA GLY A 54 16.94 16.27 0.89
C GLY A 54 15.44 16.02 0.80
N ALA A 55 14.99 15.59 -0.38
CA ALA A 55 13.61 15.23 -0.65
C ALA A 55 13.54 13.98 -1.52
N ILE A 56 12.47 13.18 -1.34
CA ILE A 56 12.15 12.04 -2.20
C ILE A 56 10.66 12.08 -2.56
N TYR A 57 10.37 11.82 -3.82
CA TYR A 57 9.03 11.85 -4.37
C TYR A 57 8.61 10.44 -4.80
N ALA A 58 7.29 10.21 -4.91
CA ALA A 58 6.77 8.94 -5.42
C ALA A 58 7.36 8.61 -6.79
N GLY A 59 7.77 7.34 -6.98
CA GLY A 59 8.42 6.86 -8.20
C GLY A 59 9.94 7.03 -8.24
N GLN A 60 10.55 7.72 -7.30
CA GLN A 60 12.00 7.77 -7.17
C GLN A 60 12.52 6.55 -6.42
N THR A 61 13.62 5.97 -6.91
CA THR A 61 14.25 4.77 -6.33
C THR A 61 15.55 5.07 -5.59
N HIS A 62 16.06 6.31 -5.71
CA HIS A 62 17.26 6.75 -5.03
C HIS A 62 16.92 7.75 -3.95
N SER A 63 17.45 7.51 -2.76
CA SER A 63 17.31 8.38 -1.59
C SER A 63 18.69 8.65 -1.01
N PRO A 64 18.98 9.89 -0.59
CA PRO A 64 20.17 10.18 0.19
C PRO A 64 20.08 9.40 1.53
N SER A 65 21.22 8.96 2.02
CA SER A 65 21.32 8.47 3.41
C SER A 65 21.32 9.64 4.36
N ILE A 66 20.65 9.47 5.49
CA ILE A 66 20.63 10.47 6.56
C ILE A 66 21.55 10.07 7.72
N GLN A 67 21.98 11.08 8.46
CA GLN A 67 22.66 10.95 9.74
C GLN A 67 21.71 11.32 10.89
N MET A 68 22.16 11.08 12.13
CA MET A 68 21.44 11.53 13.32
C MET A 68 21.26 13.07 13.25
N GLY A 69 20.08 13.55 13.64
CA GLY A 69 19.71 14.97 13.55
C GLY A 69 19.24 15.42 12.17
N GLU A 70 19.02 14.49 11.22
CA GLU A 70 18.56 14.80 9.87
C GLU A 70 17.24 14.14 9.54
N CYS A 71 16.52 14.75 8.60
CA CYS A 71 15.30 14.21 8.01
C CYS A 71 15.29 14.42 6.48
N ILE A 72 14.44 13.67 5.80
CA ILE A 72 14.20 13.80 4.36
C ILE A 72 12.73 14.15 4.15
N LYS A 73 12.45 15.16 3.34
CA LYS A 73 11.09 15.46 2.89
C LYS A 73 10.58 14.31 2.03
N VAL A 74 9.42 13.76 2.38
CA VAL A 74 8.77 12.66 1.65
C VAL A 74 7.34 13.03 1.30
N MET A 75 6.86 12.50 0.18
CA MET A 75 5.46 12.57 -0.22
C MET A 75 4.80 11.21 -0.03
N THR A 76 3.49 11.21 0.14
CA THR A 76 2.69 9.99 0.25
C THR A 76 3.01 9.02 -0.89
N GLY A 77 3.29 7.77 -0.55
CA GLY A 77 3.69 6.71 -1.49
C GLY A 77 5.17 6.75 -1.90
N ALA A 78 5.96 7.73 -1.47
CA ALA A 78 7.41 7.74 -1.69
C ALA A 78 8.07 6.64 -0.86
N MET A 79 9.08 5.98 -1.44
CA MET A 79 9.88 4.96 -0.75
C MET A 79 10.50 5.56 0.53
N MET A 80 10.45 4.81 1.63
CA MET A 80 11.13 5.20 2.86
C MET A 80 12.64 5.24 2.64
N PRO A 81 13.29 6.36 3.00
CA PRO A 81 14.75 6.47 2.92
C PRO A 81 15.44 5.41 3.82
N PRO A 82 16.64 4.94 3.46
CA PRO A 82 17.44 4.09 4.32
C PRO A 82 17.62 4.71 5.71
N ASN A 83 17.52 3.90 6.77
CA ASN A 83 17.61 4.29 8.17
C ASN A 83 16.47 5.19 8.68
N CYS A 84 15.43 5.46 7.87
CA CYS A 84 14.20 6.10 8.32
C CYS A 84 13.11 5.05 8.56
N ASP A 85 12.40 5.19 9.65
CA ASP A 85 11.27 4.32 10.01
C ASP A 85 10.04 5.09 10.47
N THR A 86 10.14 6.42 10.57
CA THR A 86 9.11 7.30 11.12
C THR A 86 8.91 8.50 10.21
N VAL A 87 7.66 8.93 10.04
CA VAL A 87 7.32 10.14 9.28
C VAL A 87 6.51 11.07 10.18
N ILE A 88 6.97 12.31 10.33
CA ILE A 88 6.18 13.40 10.89
C ILE A 88 5.41 14.10 9.76
N PRO A 89 4.05 14.18 9.79
CA PRO A 89 3.30 14.91 8.80
C PRO A 89 3.69 16.41 8.79
N GLN A 90 3.77 17.00 7.60
CA GLN A 90 4.23 18.37 7.43
C GLN A 90 3.37 19.39 8.19
N GLU A 91 2.08 19.08 8.39
CA GLU A 91 1.12 19.94 9.10
C GLU A 91 1.48 20.15 10.58
N PHE A 92 2.25 19.24 11.15
CA PHE A 92 2.70 19.30 12.55
C PHE A 92 4.11 19.86 12.71
N THR A 93 4.71 20.34 11.62
CA THR A 93 6.07 20.89 11.63
C THR A 93 6.09 22.39 11.39
N LYS A 94 7.09 23.06 11.94
CA LYS A 94 7.47 24.42 11.59
C LYS A 94 8.80 24.36 10.86
N SER A 95 8.84 24.83 9.61
CA SER A 95 10.07 24.92 8.83
C SER A 95 10.80 26.23 9.12
N SER A 96 12.12 26.19 9.21
CA SER A 96 12.98 27.38 9.28
C SER A 96 13.53 27.75 7.90
N GLU A 97 13.92 29.03 7.72
CA GLU A 97 14.62 29.49 6.52
C GLU A 97 16.00 28.83 6.36
N GLU A 98 16.56 28.29 7.44
CA GLU A 98 17.85 27.59 7.47
C GLU A 98 17.77 26.11 7.01
N GLY A 99 16.61 25.65 6.54
CA GLY A 99 16.43 24.30 6.04
C GLY A 99 16.33 23.22 7.13
N SER A 100 15.72 23.57 8.25
CA SER A 100 15.37 22.63 9.32
C SER A 100 13.87 22.63 9.61
N ILE A 101 13.41 21.60 10.32
CA ILE A 101 12.05 21.49 10.86
C ILE A 101 12.09 21.38 12.37
N THR A 102 11.04 21.87 13.03
CA THR A 102 10.81 21.67 14.46
C THR A 102 9.40 21.15 14.69
N PHE A 103 9.23 20.27 15.67
CA PHE A 103 7.93 19.74 16.09
C PHE A 103 7.96 19.29 17.56
N ALA A 104 6.79 19.21 18.20
CA ALA A 104 6.68 18.72 19.57
C ALA A 104 6.96 17.20 19.61
N LYS A 105 7.78 16.76 20.57
CA LYS A 105 8.28 15.37 20.67
C LYS A 105 7.15 14.31 20.68
N ASP A 106 6.04 14.60 21.34
CA ASP A 106 4.93 13.66 21.51
C ASP A 106 3.97 13.62 20.32
N THR A 107 4.28 14.33 19.22
CA THR A 107 3.41 14.39 18.03
C THR A 107 3.37 13.06 17.28
N VAL A 108 4.46 12.31 17.27
CA VAL A 108 4.59 10.99 16.62
C VAL A 108 5.40 10.05 17.50
N ARG A 109 5.23 8.75 17.26
CA ARG A 109 6.01 7.67 17.85
C ARG A 109 6.91 7.04 16.81
N ALA A 110 7.98 6.40 17.24
CA ALA A 110 8.83 5.62 16.34
C ALA A 110 8.01 4.57 15.58
N GLY A 111 8.16 4.54 14.27
CA GLY A 111 7.41 3.67 13.36
C GLY A 111 6.11 4.27 12.80
N ASP A 112 5.64 5.41 13.28
CA ASP A 112 4.41 6.03 12.81
C ASP A 112 4.51 6.50 11.35
N ASN A 113 3.36 6.42 10.66
CA ASN A 113 3.16 6.88 9.29
C ASN A 113 4.06 6.21 8.24
N ARG A 114 4.62 5.05 8.54
CA ARG A 114 5.28 4.17 7.59
C ARG A 114 4.36 3.00 7.24
N ARG A 115 4.16 2.77 5.96
CA ARG A 115 3.52 1.56 5.44
C ARG A 115 4.59 0.52 5.14
N LEU A 116 4.37 -0.71 5.62
CA LEU A 116 5.33 -1.78 5.42
C LEU A 116 5.11 -2.50 4.09
N CYS A 117 6.22 -2.95 3.49
CA CYS A 117 6.17 -3.81 2.31
C CYS A 117 5.26 -5.01 2.56
N GLY A 118 4.27 -5.21 1.68
CA GLY A 118 3.36 -6.35 1.74
C GLY A 118 2.33 -6.33 2.87
N GLU A 119 2.10 -5.19 3.51
CA GLU A 119 1.12 -5.11 4.61
C GLU A 119 -0.33 -5.35 4.15
N ASP A 120 -0.68 -5.00 2.91
CA ASP A 120 -2.00 -5.27 2.34
C ASP A 120 -2.05 -6.66 1.70
N LEU A 121 -1.04 -6.99 0.86
CA LEU A 121 -0.93 -8.29 0.18
C LEU A 121 0.52 -8.74 0.11
N GLN A 122 0.75 -10.00 0.44
CA GLN A 122 2.06 -10.64 0.30
C GLN A 122 2.14 -11.43 -1.00
N ALA A 123 3.27 -11.34 -1.70
CA ALA A 123 3.52 -12.15 -2.88
C ALA A 123 3.39 -13.65 -2.57
N GLY A 124 2.70 -14.40 -3.45
CA GLY A 124 2.43 -15.82 -3.28
C GLY A 124 1.33 -16.15 -2.26
N LYS A 125 0.68 -15.17 -1.65
CA LYS A 125 -0.45 -15.38 -0.74
C LYS A 125 -1.78 -15.12 -1.46
N PRO A 126 -2.89 -15.74 -0.99
CA PRO A 126 -4.21 -15.55 -1.56
C PRO A 126 -4.69 -14.10 -1.49
N ALA A 127 -4.97 -13.52 -2.66
CA ALA A 127 -5.66 -12.24 -2.81
C ALA A 127 -7.17 -12.44 -2.94
N ILE A 128 -7.63 -13.50 -3.64
CA ILE A 128 -9.04 -13.85 -3.76
C ILE A 128 -9.16 -15.38 -3.63
N GLN A 129 -10.04 -15.82 -2.74
CA GLN A 129 -10.22 -17.25 -2.48
C GLN A 129 -11.04 -17.93 -3.58
N ARG A 130 -10.71 -19.19 -3.85
CA ARG A 130 -11.51 -20.10 -4.70
C ARG A 130 -12.97 -20.15 -4.21
N GLY A 131 -13.91 -20.26 -5.14
CA GLY A 131 -15.34 -20.39 -4.83
C GLY A 131 -16.04 -19.05 -4.60
N ARG A 132 -15.32 -17.93 -4.62
CA ARG A 132 -15.90 -16.59 -4.50
C ARG A 132 -16.62 -16.19 -5.79
N ILE A 133 -17.84 -15.67 -5.69
CA ILE A 133 -18.51 -14.98 -6.79
C ILE A 133 -17.83 -13.64 -7.00
N LEU A 134 -17.26 -13.45 -8.20
CA LEU A 134 -16.47 -12.28 -8.55
C LEU A 134 -17.35 -11.03 -8.64
N LYS A 135 -17.01 -10.01 -7.84
CA LYS A 135 -17.62 -8.69 -7.82
C LYS A 135 -16.71 -7.67 -8.53
N ALA A 136 -17.22 -6.47 -8.77
CA ALA A 136 -16.44 -5.40 -9.38
C ALA A 136 -15.16 -5.07 -8.62
N SER A 137 -15.19 -5.10 -7.28
CA SER A 137 -14.01 -4.93 -6.43
C SER A 137 -12.96 -6.02 -6.65
N ASP A 138 -13.38 -7.28 -6.87
CA ASP A 138 -12.47 -8.39 -7.10
C ASP A 138 -11.81 -8.26 -8.49
N ILE A 139 -12.56 -7.82 -9.48
CA ILE A 139 -12.05 -7.50 -10.83
C ILE A 139 -11.03 -6.36 -10.76
N GLY A 140 -11.35 -5.29 -10.02
CA GLY A 140 -10.43 -4.17 -9.79
C GLY A 140 -9.15 -4.60 -9.08
N LEU A 141 -9.26 -5.45 -8.06
CA LEU A 141 -8.09 -6.00 -7.35
C LEU A 141 -7.22 -6.84 -8.29
N ALA A 142 -7.82 -7.78 -9.05
CA ALA A 142 -7.08 -8.58 -10.02
C ALA A 142 -6.37 -7.72 -11.08
N ALA A 143 -7.06 -6.66 -11.57
CA ALA A 143 -6.47 -5.71 -12.51
C ALA A 143 -5.28 -4.95 -11.91
N SER A 144 -5.39 -4.48 -10.66
CA SER A 144 -4.30 -3.78 -9.96
C SER A 144 -3.05 -4.66 -9.74
N LEU A 145 -3.26 -5.98 -9.66
CA LEU A 145 -2.19 -6.98 -9.58
C LEU A 145 -1.60 -7.36 -10.96
N GLY A 146 -2.07 -6.73 -12.06
CA GLY A 146 -1.60 -7.02 -13.42
C GLY A 146 -2.14 -8.33 -14.01
N ILE A 147 -3.19 -8.89 -13.42
CA ILE A 147 -3.79 -10.15 -13.87
C ILE A 147 -4.85 -9.83 -14.94
N ALA A 148 -4.67 -10.38 -16.14
CA ALA A 148 -5.56 -10.09 -17.27
C ALA A 148 -6.69 -11.11 -17.44
N LYS A 149 -6.54 -12.32 -16.92
CA LYS A 149 -7.49 -13.45 -17.07
C LYS A 149 -7.65 -14.20 -15.77
N LEU A 150 -8.84 -14.73 -15.52
CA LEU A 150 -9.16 -15.54 -14.35
C LEU A 150 -9.70 -16.92 -14.76
N GLU A 151 -9.35 -17.94 -13.99
CA GLU A 151 -9.97 -19.26 -14.08
C GLU A 151 -11.28 -19.25 -13.31
N VAL A 152 -12.39 -19.53 -14.02
CA VAL A 152 -13.74 -19.51 -13.43
C VAL A 152 -14.49 -20.81 -13.74
N TYR A 153 -15.45 -21.15 -12.89
CA TYR A 153 -16.35 -22.25 -13.18
C TYR A 153 -17.27 -21.90 -14.33
N GLN A 154 -17.51 -22.86 -15.21
CA GLN A 154 -18.52 -22.72 -16.27
C GLN A 154 -19.92 -22.64 -15.63
N ARG A 155 -20.75 -21.75 -16.13
CA ARG A 155 -22.16 -21.73 -15.73
C ARG A 155 -22.84 -23.00 -16.17
N ILE A 156 -23.65 -23.58 -15.30
CA ILE A 156 -24.45 -24.75 -15.63
C ILE A 156 -25.54 -24.35 -16.62
N LYS A 157 -25.82 -25.24 -17.56
CA LYS A 157 -26.96 -25.11 -18.46
C LYS A 157 -28.11 -25.90 -17.87
N VAL A 158 -29.23 -25.28 -17.63
CA VAL A 158 -30.45 -25.90 -17.08
C VAL A 158 -31.53 -25.87 -18.15
N ALA A 159 -32.11 -27.02 -18.46
CA ALA A 159 -33.32 -27.13 -19.26
C ALA A 159 -34.49 -27.39 -18.31
N ILE A 160 -35.52 -26.58 -18.40
CA ILE A 160 -36.77 -26.76 -17.67
C ILE A 160 -37.79 -27.32 -18.67
N LEU A 161 -38.30 -28.48 -18.36
CA LEU A 161 -39.37 -29.12 -19.14
C LEU A 161 -40.62 -29.16 -18.26
N SER A 162 -41.71 -28.69 -18.76
CA SER A 162 -43.03 -28.87 -18.14
C SER A 162 -43.85 -29.85 -18.98
N SER A 163 -44.52 -30.79 -18.33
CA SER A 163 -45.40 -31.76 -18.92
C SER A 163 -46.63 -31.86 -18.05
N GLY A 164 -47.82 -31.73 -18.63
CA GLY A 164 -49.11 -31.79 -17.95
C GLY A 164 -50.10 -30.80 -18.50
N ASP A 165 -51.37 -31.08 -18.32
CA ASP A 165 -52.50 -30.26 -18.79
C ASP A 165 -52.85 -29.11 -17.80
N GLU A 166 -52.08 -28.97 -16.70
CA GLU A 166 -52.31 -28.00 -15.63
C GLU A 166 -51.67 -26.63 -15.86
N LEU A 167 -51.13 -26.39 -17.05
CA LEU A 167 -50.45 -25.11 -17.39
C LEU A 167 -51.40 -24.16 -18.07
#